data_2282b22650c930f98a500242f6cd66ca
#
_entry.id   2282b22650c930f98a500242f6cd66ca
#
_cell.length_a   1.000
_cell.length_b   1.000
_cell.length_c   1.000
_cell.angle_alpha   90.00
_cell.angle_beta   90.00
_cell.angle_gamma   90.00
#
_symmetry.space_group_name_H-M   'P 1'
#
loop_
_entity.id
_entity.type
_entity.pdbx_description
1 polymer ?
#
loop_
_entity_poly.entity_id
_entity_poly.type
_entity_poly.pdbx_seq_one_letter_code
_entity_poly.pdbx_strand_id
1 'polypeptide(L)'
;MVNLYYALIAISVLLLLFCIRSIAKIIINRAICDLPSKEKETTFTISEYGKYSIWLKVNYSIRLVSTIFGRSKTRDLGISVVNRYTGEKLLLNESNLQKTVLGLKSYREERYSFEAPEGEYIISYGCDERVREPLDISIQVGKYNSTVKMFFTILGSALSLFIIVIMFIMLLRYFG
;
A
#
# COMPACT_ATOMS: atom_id res chain seq x y z
N MET A 1 -41.58 13.97 1.71
CA MET A 1 -40.60 13.43 0.70
C MET A 1 -39.26 14.19 0.75
N VAL A 2 -39.24 15.54 0.77
CA VAL A 2 -37.99 16.34 0.78
C VAL A 2 -37.03 15.96 1.93
N ASN A 3 -37.57 15.76 3.14
CA ASN A 3 -36.74 15.36 4.29
C ASN A 3 -36.00 14.00 4.08
N LEU A 4 -36.61 13.08 3.33
CA LEU A 4 -36.00 11.79 2.99
C LEU A 4 -34.77 12.00 2.07
N TYR A 5 -34.85 12.90 1.10
CA TYR A 5 -33.73 13.22 0.21
C TYR A 5 -32.55 13.82 0.98
N TYR A 6 -32.82 14.77 1.89
CA TYR A 6 -31.76 15.33 2.74
C TYR A 6 -31.12 14.28 3.65
N ALA A 7 -31.91 13.36 4.22
CA ALA A 7 -31.39 12.29 5.03
C ALA A 7 -30.48 11.34 4.23
N LEU A 8 -30.89 10.96 3.01
CA LEU A 8 -30.10 10.10 2.13
C LEU A 8 -28.80 10.78 1.68
N ILE A 9 -28.84 12.09 1.37
CA ILE A 9 -27.63 12.84 1.05
C ILE A 9 -26.69 12.88 2.25
N ALA A 10 -27.19 13.17 3.45
CA ALA A 10 -26.37 13.22 4.65
C ALA A 10 -25.68 11.88 4.95
N ILE A 11 -26.41 10.77 4.85
CA ILE A 11 -25.86 9.42 5.03
C ILE A 11 -24.78 9.12 3.98
N SER A 12 -25.03 9.47 2.72
CA SER A 12 -24.08 9.23 1.62
C SER A 12 -22.81 10.07 1.78
N VAL A 13 -22.92 11.31 2.27
CA VAL A 13 -21.76 12.17 2.56
C VAL A 13 -20.94 11.60 3.71
N LEU A 14 -21.57 11.12 4.79
CA LEU A 14 -20.87 10.48 5.90
C LEU A 14 -20.14 9.20 5.46
N LEU A 15 -20.78 8.40 4.63
CA LEU A 15 -20.17 7.18 4.07
C LEU A 15 -18.97 7.54 3.18
N LEU A 16 -19.09 8.57 2.34
CA LEU A 16 -18.01 9.06 1.49
C LEU A 16 -16.81 9.52 2.33
N LEU A 17 -17.03 10.29 3.38
CA LEU A 17 -15.99 10.76 4.28
C LEU A 17 -15.28 9.58 4.99
N PHE A 18 -16.04 8.58 5.41
CA PHE A 18 -15.48 7.35 5.98
C PHE A 18 -14.61 6.60 4.98
N CYS A 19 -15.06 6.47 3.73
CA CYS A 19 -14.29 5.83 2.65
C CYS A 19 -13.00 6.61 2.35
N ILE A 20 -13.07 7.93 2.21
CA ILE A 20 -11.90 8.79 1.98
C ILE A 20 -10.87 8.63 3.11
N ARG A 21 -11.33 8.66 4.38
CA ARG A 21 -10.44 8.42 5.52
C ARG A 21 -9.78 7.04 5.49
N SER A 22 -10.52 6.01 5.08
CA SER A 22 -9.99 4.66 4.94
C SER A 22 -8.96 4.54 3.83
N ILE A 23 -9.21 5.17 2.67
CA ILE A 23 -8.26 5.24 1.55
C ILE A 23 -6.99 5.99 1.99
N ALA A 24 -7.15 7.14 2.65
CA ALA A 24 -6.01 7.89 3.16
C ALA A 24 -5.14 7.06 4.10
N LYS A 25 -5.73 6.28 5.03
CA LYS A 25 -4.99 5.36 5.89
C LYS A 25 -4.21 4.29 5.12
N ILE A 26 -4.78 3.78 4.02
CA ILE A 26 -4.13 2.77 3.17
C ILE A 26 -2.92 3.39 2.43
N ILE A 27 -3.09 4.60 1.89
CA ILE A 27 -2.05 5.31 1.14
C ILE A 27 -0.92 5.79 2.06
N ILE A 28 -1.29 6.33 3.24
CA ILE A 28 -0.35 6.87 4.24
C ILE A 28 0.21 5.76 5.13
N ASN A 29 -0.04 4.49 4.81
CA ASN A 29 0.50 3.38 5.60
C ASN A 29 2.00 3.60 5.83
N ARG A 30 2.33 4.03 7.07
CA ARG A 30 3.71 4.38 7.43
C ARG A 30 4.53 3.10 7.41
N ALA A 31 5.65 3.16 6.72
CA ALA A 31 6.64 2.10 6.82
C ALA A 31 7.10 2.01 8.29
N ILE A 32 7.12 0.79 8.82
CA ILE A 32 7.70 0.47 10.13
C ILE A 32 9.23 0.55 10.01
N CYS A 33 9.73 0.19 8.83
CA CYS A 33 11.13 0.17 8.51
C CYS A 33 11.33 0.62 7.06
N ASP A 34 12.41 1.34 6.80
CA ASP A 34 12.86 1.74 5.46
C ASP A 34 14.35 1.39 5.35
N LEU A 35 14.68 0.42 4.50
CA LEU A 35 16.04 -0.02 4.24
C LEU A 35 16.50 0.57 2.90
N PRO A 36 17.33 1.61 2.91
CA PRO A 36 17.85 2.22 1.68
C PRO A 36 18.85 1.30 0.98
N SER A 37 19.00 1.46 -0.34
CA SER A 37 19.88 0.62 -1.17
C SER A 37 21.35 0.58 -0.77
N LYS A 38 21.79 1.54 0.03
CA LYS A 38 23.18 1.62 0.51
C LYS A 38 23.45 0.69 1.70
N GLU A 39 22.41 0.29 2.40
CA GLU A 39 22.49 -0.57 3.59
C GLU A 39 22.04 -1.98 3.18
N LYS A 40 22.81 -3.00 3.58
CA LYS A 40 22.48 -4.41 3.26
C LYS A 40 21.47 -5.00 4.22
N GLU A 41 21.37 -4.45 5.43
CA GLU A 41 20.48 -4.93 6.48
C GLU A 41 20.07 -3.83 7.43
N THR A 42 18.92 -3.98 8.06
CA THR A 42 18.47 -3.10 9.14
C THR A 42 17.58 -3.86 10.12
N THR A 43 17.50 -3.36 11.34
CA THR A 43 16.67 -3.93 12.40
C THR A 43 15.38 -3.15 12.52
N PHE A 44 14.26 -3.84 12.77
CA PHE A 44 12.96 -3.22 13.02
C PHE A 44 12.17 -3.99 14.09
N THR A 45 11.23 -3.30 14.72
CA THR A 45 10.41 -3.87 15.79
C THR A 45 8.97 -4.02 15.33
N ILE A 46 8.41 -5.19 15.56
CA ILE A 46 6.98 -5.49 15.42
C ILE A 46 6.33 -5.42 16.80
N SER A 47 5.34 -4.54 16.97
CA SER A 47 4.67 -4.30 18.25
C SER A 47 3.43 -5.15 18.49
N GLU A 48 2.95 -5.87 17.50
CA GLU A 48 1.74 -6.72 17.60
C GLU A 48 1.81 -7.89 16.63
N TYR A 49 1.25 -9.03 17.01
CA TYR A 49 1.07 -10.16 16.08
C TYR A 49 0.24 -9.73 14.88
N GLY A 50 0.68 -10.06 13.68
CA GLY A 50 -0.08 -9.72 12.48
C GLY A 50 0.61 -10.09 11.18
N LYS A 51 -0.08 -9.71 10.09
CA LYS A 51 0.43 -9.85 8.73
C LYS A 51 1.06 -8.54 8.28
N TYR A 52 2.24 -8.64 7.68
CA TYR A 52 3.06 -7.53 7.22
C TYR A 52 3.38 -7.67 5.74
N SER A 53 3.69 -6.56 5.10
CA SER A 53 4.07 -6.52 3.69
C SER A 53 5.45 -5.91 3.52
N ILE A 54 6.20 -6.44 2.56
CA ILE A 54 7.46 -5.90 2.09
C ILE A 54 7.21 -5.20 0.75
N TRP A 55 7.54 -3.92 0.74
CA TRP A 55 7.37 -3.04 -0.42
C TRP A 55 8.73 -2.67 -1.00
N LEU A 56 8.83 -2.76 -2.30
CA LEU A 56 9.92 -2.16 -3.05
C LEU A 56 9.52 -0.74 -3.42
N LYS A 57 10.27 0.24 -2.93
CA LYS A 57 10.11 1.64 -3.31
C LYS A 57 11.26 2.03 -4.23
N VAL A 58 10.92 2.58 -5.37
CA VAL A 58 11.87 3.10 -6.35
C VAL A 58 11.61 4.58 -6.52
N ASN A 59 12.60 5.41 -6.21
CA ASN A 59 12.56 6.82 -6.52
C ASN A 59 13.02 7.01 -7.97
N TYR A 60 12.26 7.74 -8.77
CA TYR A 60 12.60 7.98 -10.16
C TYR A 60 12.57 9.46 -10.52
N SER A 61 13.49 9.85 -11.37
CA SER A 61 13.37 11.07 -12.16
C SER A 61 12.46 10.79 -13.35
N ILE A 62 11.63 11.74 -13.73
CA ILE A 62 10.52 11.64 -14.72
C ILE A 62 10.91 10.92 -16.04
N ARG A 63 12.21 10.84 -16.39
CA ARG A 63 12.69 10.20 -17.62
C ARG A 63 12.77 8.67 -17.61
N LEU A 64 12.61 8.01 -16.45
CA LEU A 64 12.88 6.57 -16.28
C LEU A 64 11.61 5.68 -16.19
N VAL A 65 10.42 6.26 -16.24
CA VAL A 65 9.15 5.55 -16.00
C VAL A 65 8.94 4.39 -16.97
N SER A 66 9.24 4.55 -18.24
CA SER A 66 9.02 3.51 -19.26
C SER A 66 9.94 2.29 -19.14
N THR A 67 11.15 2.48 -18.62
CA THR A 67 12.15 1.42 -18.46
C THR A 67 11.89 0.55 -17.24
N ILE A 68 11.29 1.13 -16.20
CA ILE A 68 11.02 0.45 -14.91
C ILE A 68 9.85 -0.54 -15.05
N PHE A 69 8.80 -0.17 -15.78
CA PHE A 69 7.62 -1.04 -15.96
C PHE A 69 7.92 -2.34 -16.70
N GLY A 70 8.95 -2.37 -17.55
CA GLY A 70 9.33 -3.57 -18.33
C GLY A 70 10.27 -4.53 -17.61
N ARG A 71 11.07 -4.06 -16.64
CA ARG A 71 12.16 -4.83 -16.02
C ARG A 71 11.90 -5.30 -14.58
N SER A 72 10.84 -4.81 -13.93
CA SER A 72 10.58 -5.10 -12.52
C SER A 72 10.18 -6.55 -12.23
N LYS A 73 9.68 -7.29 -13.21
CA LYS A 73 9.07 -8.61 -13.01
C LYS A 73 10.01 -9.77 -12.68
N THR A 74 11.33 -9.62 -12.78
CA THR A 74 12.22 -10.80 -12.85
C THR A 74 13.39 -10.81 -11.86
N ARG A 75 13.45 -9.92 -10.88
CA ARG A 75 14.59 -9.90 -9.95
C ARG A 75 14.20 -10.42 -8.60
N ASP A 76 14.73 -11.61 -8.28
CA ASP A 76 14.82 -12.04 -6.90
C ASP A 76 15.86 -11.17 -6.19
N LEU A 77 15.36 -10.33 -5.28
CA LEU A 77 16.22 -9.42 -4.51
C LEU A 77 16.90 -10.16 -3.32
N GLY A 78 16.68 -11.46 -3.18
CA GLY A 78 17.24 -12.22 -2.07
C GLY A 78 16.83 -11.67 -0.70
N ILE A 79 15.59 -11.15 -0.59
CA ILE A 79 15.11 -10.56 0.66
C ILE A 79 14.93 -11.65 1.69
N SER A 80 15.43 -11.42 2.90
CA SER A 80 15.18 -12.29 4.03
C SER A 80 14.80 -11.47 5.28
N VAL A 81 13.91 -12.07 6.08
CA VAL A 81 13.51 -11.52 7.39
C VAL A 81 13.80 -12.60 8.43
N VAL A 82 14.58 -12.25 9.45
CA VAL A 82 15.04 -13.17 10.49
C VAL A 82 14.69 -12.58 11.86
N ASN A 83 14.17 -13.39 12.75
CA ASN A 83 13.98 -12.99 14.13
C ASN A 83 15.35 -12.80 14.79
N ARG A 84 15.58 -11.62 15.38
CA ARG A 84 16.88 -11.26 15.95
C ARG A 84 17.32 -12.15 17.10
N TYR A 85 16.37 -12.65 17.89
CA TYR A 85 16.68 -13.42 19.10
C TYR A 85 16.74 -14.92 18.83
N THR A 86 15.82 -15.44 18.00
CA THR A 86 15.78 -16.89 17.72
C THR A 86 16.61 -17.30 16.52
N GLY A 87 16.99 -16.37 15.67
CA GLY A 87 17.64 -16.65 14.39
C GLY A 87 16.71 -17.33 13.36
N GLU A 88 15.43 -17.47 13.67
CA GLU A 88 14.45 -18.09 12.79
C GLU A 88 14.15 -17.21 11.58
N LYS A 89 14.25 -17.79 10.39
CA LYS A 89 13.92 -17.12 9.14
C LYS A 89 12.43 -17.22 8.88
N LEU A 90 11.78 -16.08 8.68
CA LEU A 90 10.35 -16.05 8.38
C LEU A 90 10.06 -16.46 6.93
N LEU A 91 8.95 -17.17 6.75
CA LEU A 91 8.46 -17.54 5.44
C LEU A 91 7.86 -16.30 4.73
N LEU A 92 8.46 -15.92 3.61
CA LEU A 92 7.97 -14.85 2.76
C LEU A 92 7.07 -15.42 1.67
N ASN A 93 5.81 -14.95 1.63
CA ASN A 93 4.86 -15.32 0.59
C ASN A 93 4.88 -14.25 -0.49
N GLU A 94 5.11 -14.64 -1.74
CA GLU A 94 5.01 -13.71 -2.87
C GLU A 94 3.58 -13.15 -2.98
N SER A 95 3.48 -11.86 -3.28
CA SER A 95 2.18 -11.23 -3.48
C SER A 95 1.63 -11.59 -4.86
N ASN A 96 0.63 -12.47 -4.92
CA ASN A 96 -0.04 -12.88 -6.16
C ASN A 96 -0.73 -11.70 -6.86
N LEU A 97 -1.15 -10.69 -6.10
CA LEU A 97 -1.73 -9.45 -6.59
C LEU A 97 -0.74 -8.32 -6.26
N GLN A 98 0.13 -8.02 -7.21
CA GLN A 98 1.10 -6.94 -7.08
C GLN A 98 0.36 -5.61 -6.90
N LYS A 99 0.28 -5.14 -5.65
CA LYS A 99 -0.25 -3.82 -5.35
C LYS A 99 0.81 -2.79 -5.71
N THR A 100 0.40 -1.85 -6.54
CA THR A 100 1.26 -0.79 -7.03
C THR A 100 0.71 0.55 -6.59
N VAL A 101 1.55 1.39 -6.03
CA VAL A 101 1.22 2.77 -5.67
C VAL A 101 2.15 3.69 -6.45
N LEU A 102 1.55 4.48 -7.34
CA LEU A 102 2.25 5.49 -8.12
C LEU A 102 2.19 6.83 -7.38
N GLY A 103 3.34 7.37 -7.02
CA GLY A 103 3.49 8.73 -6.53
C GLY A 103 4.13 9.63 -7.58
N LEU A 104 4.17 10.94 -7.34
CA LEU A 104 4.76 11.91 -8.26
C LEU A 104 6.27 11.70 -8.49
N LYS A 105 6.98 11.16 -7.49
CA LYS A 105 8.45 10.98 -7.52
C LYS A 105 8.90 9.57 -7.17
N SER A 106 7.97 8.66 -6.87
CA SER A 106 8.30 7.31 -6.46
C SER A 106 7.22 6.33 -6.86
N TYR A 107 7.65 5.12 -7.09
CA TYR A 107 6.84 3.94 -7.35
C TYR A 107 7.02 2.98 -6.18
N ARG A 108 5.93 2.38 -5.68
CA ARG A 108 5.96 1.38 -4.62
C ARG A 108 5.22 0.14 -5.09
N GLU A 109 5.81 -1.02 -4.89
CA GLU A 109 5.25 -2.31 -5.28
C GLU A 109 5.35 -3.29 -4.11
N GLU A 110 4.23 -3.92 -3.75
CA GLU A 110 4.20 -4.99 -2.76
C GLU A 110 4.79 -6.26 -3.38
N ARG A 111 5.90 -6.76 -2.83
CA ARG A 111 6.58 -7.95 -3.31
C ARG A 111 6.26 -9.19 -2.50
N TYR A 112 6.33 -9.07 -1.19
CA TYR A 112 6.14 -10.17 -0.26
C TYR A 112 5.20 -9.80 0.86
N SER A 113 4.58 -10.82 1.44
CA SER A 113 3.89 -10.72 2.72
C SER A 113 4.37 -11.82 3.65
N PHE A 114 4.35 -11.55 4.95
CA PHE A 114 4.73 -12.51 5.98
C PHE A 114 3.89 -12.30 7.24
N GLU A 115 3.81 -13.32 8.07
CA GLU A 115 3.20 -13.25 9.39
C GLU A 115 4.29 -13.28 10.45
N ALA A 116 4.17 -12.42 11.45
CA ALA A 116 5.14 -12.34 12.51
C ALA A 116 4.49 -12.00 13.86
N PRO A 117 4.96 -12.61 14.95
CA PRO A 117 4.65 -12.19 16.29
C PRO A 117 5.37 -10.88 16.65
N GLU A 118 5.02 -10.34 17.83
CA GLU A 118 5.75 -9.23 18.42
C GLU A 118 7.22 -9.62 18.64
N GLY A 119 8.13 -8.69 18.31
CA GLY A 119 9.56 -8.94 18.45
C GLY A 119 10.44 -8.03 17.61
N GLU A 120 11.75 -8.27 17.70
CA GLU A 120 12.75 -7.60 16.87
C GLU A 120 13.19 -8.49 15.72
N TYR A 121 13.29 -7.91 14.54
CA TYR A 121 13.61 -8.59 13.31
C TYR A 121 14.70 -7.86 12.54
N ILE A 122 15.47 -8.63 11.80
CA ILE A 122 16.46 -8.12 10.86
C ILE A 122 15.94 -8.39 9.46
N ILE A 123 15.82 -7.34 8.65
CA ILE A 123 15.60 -7.49 7.22
C ILE A 123 16.91 -7.27 6.49
N SER A 124 17.22 -8.17 5.58
CA SER A 124 18.37 -8.06 4.71
C SER A 124 18.00 -8.35 3.26
N TYR A 125 18.77 -7.83 2.32
CA TYR A 125 18.65 -8.18 0.92
C TYR A 125 20.00 -8.44 0.27
N GLY A 126 20.03 -9.46 -0.60
CA GLY A 126 21.18 -9.77 -1.42
C GLY A 126 21.14 -8.97 -2.69
N CYS A 127 21.96 -7.94 -2.80
CA CYS A 127 22.11 -7.23 -4.07
C CYS A 127 22.99 -8.08 -5.01
N ASP A 128 22.43 -8.54 -6.14
CA ASP A 128 23.24 -9.08 -7.22
C ASP A 128 24.11 -7.93 -7.77
N GLU A 129 25.44 -8.03 -7.63
CA GLU A 129 26.42 -7.01 -8.05
C GLU A 129 26.35 -6.65 -9.55
N ARG A 130 25.57 -7.39 -10.32
CA ARG A 130 25.31 -7.11 -11.74
C ARG A 130 24.32 -5.94 -11.98
N VAL A 131 23.72 -5.40 -10.92
CA VAL A 131 22.82 -4.24 -11.01
C VAL A 131 23.63 -2.96 -10.94
N ARG A 132 24.23 -2.58 -12.07
CA ARG A 132 25.00 -1.33 -12.25
C ARG A 132 24.14 -0.07 -12.44
N GLU A 133 22.89 -0.04 -12.07
CA GLU A 133 22.09 1.19 -12.26
C GLU A 133 21.90 1.91 -10.92
N PRO A 134 22.12 3.24 -10.88
CA PRO A 134 21.89 4.08 -9.71
C PRO A 134 20.39 4.31 -9.51
N LEU A 135 19.62 3.23 -9.35
CA LEU A 135 18.24 3.33 -8.91
C LEU A 135 18.27 3.53 -7.40
N ASP A 136 17.70 4.64 -6.96
CA ASP A 136 17.45 4.89 -5.54
C ASP A 136 16.30 3.97 -5.10
N ILE A 137 16.67 2.74 -4.73
CA ILE A 137 15.76 1.68 -4.31
C ILE A 137 15.77 1.63 -2.80
N SER A 138 14.61 1.54 -2.18
CA SER A 138 14.52 1.17 -0.77
C SER A 138 13.49 0.06 -0.54
N ILE A 139 13.73 -0.76 0.47
CA ILE A 139 12.82 -1.80 0.90
C ILE A 139 12.09 -1.30 2.14
N GLN A 140 10.78 -1.31 2.09
CA GLN A 140 9.93 -0.84 3.17
C GLN A 140 9.12 -1.99 3.75
N VAL A 141 9.09 -2.11 5.07
CA VAL A 141 8.20 -3.01 5.79
C VAL A 141 7.03 -2.20 6.33
N GLY A 142 5.82 -2.68 6.13
CA GLY A 142 4.61 -2.04 6.63
C GLY A 142 3.52 -3.06 6.98
N LYS A 143 2.48 -2.62 7.67
CA LYS A 143 1.33 -3.47 7.99
C LYS A 143 0.61 -3.88 6.70
N TYR A 144 0.24 -5.16 6.60
CA TYR A 144 -0.48 -5.68 5.43
C TYR A 144 -1.86 -5.05 5.30
N ASN A 145 -2.18 -4.55 4.11
CA ASN A 145 -3.52 -4.09 3.78
C ASN A 145 -4.20 -5.09 2.84
N SER A 146 -5.32 -5.65 3.29
CA SER A 146 -6.10 -6.57 2.48
C SER A 146 -6.60 -5.92 1.19
N THR A 147 -6.36 -6.56 0.04
CA THR A 147 -6.87 -6.13 -1.27
C THR A 147 -8.39 -6.08 -1.30
N VAL A 148 -9.04 -7.02 -0.61
CA VAL A 148 -10.49 -7.08 -0.47
C VAL A 148 -11.03 -5.84 0.24
N LYS A 149 -10.41 -5.44 1.35
CA LYS A 149 -10.78 -4.23 2.08
C LYS A 149 -10.62 -2.97 1.21
N MET A 150 -9.53 -2.90 0.46
CA MET A 150 -9.27 -1.78 -0.46
C MET A 150 -10.33 -1.72 -1.57
N PHE A 151 -10.67 -2.86 -2.17
CA PHE A 151 -11.70 -2.95 -3.21
C PHE A 151 -13.06 -2.48 -2.70
N PHE A 152 -13.53 -2.98 -1.55
CA PHE A 152 -14.81 -2.55 -0.98
C PHE A 152 -14.82 -1.06 -0.58
N THR A 153 -13.70 -0.52 -0.15
CA THR A 153 -13.60 0.91 0.18
C THR A 153 -13.72 1.78 -1.08
N ILE A 154 -13.06 1.39 -2.18
CA ILE A 154 -13.16 2.10 -3.46
C ILE A 154 -14.58 2.00 -4.04
N LEU A 155 -15.15 0.79 -4.04
CA LEU A 155 -16.51 0.55 -4.52
C LEU A 155 -17.54 1.34 -3.70
N GLY A 156 -17.40 1.36 -2.38
CA GLY A 156 -18.27 2.13 -1.49
C GLY A 156 -18.18 3.64 -1.73
N SER A 157 -16.98 4.16 -2.01
CA SER A 157 -16.82 5.58 -2.34
C SER A 157 -17.47 5.95 -3.67
N ALA A 158 -17.31 5.11 -4.70
CA ALA A 158 -17.94 5.32 -6.00
C ALA A 158 -19.47 5.28 -5.91
N LEU A 159 -20.02 4.31 -5.18
CA LEU A 159 -21.46 4.20 -4.96
C LEU A 159 -22.03 5.39 -4.20
N SER A 160 -21.35 5.85 -3.16
CA SER A 160 -21.77 7.04 -2.39
C SER A 160 -21.79 8.29 -3.24
N LEU A 161 -20.77 8.50 -4.07
CA LEU A 161 -20.71 9.63 -5.00
C LEU A 161 -21.87 9.58 -6.00
N PHE A 162 -22.16 8.41 -6.55
CA PHE A 162 -23.24 8.19 -7.50
C PHE A 162 -24.62 8.53 -6.88
N ILE A 163 -24.87 8.09 -5.64
CA ILE A 163 -26.10 8.39 -4.92
C ILE A 163 -26.23 9.91 -4.69
N ILE A 164 -25.16 10.60 -4.27
CA ILE A 164 -25.16 12.06 -4.07
C ILE A 164 -25.55 12.76 -5.36
N VAL A 165 -24.95 12.39 -6.49
CA VAL A 165 -25.24 13.02 -7.80
C VAL A 165 -26.70 12.82 -8.20
N ILE A 166 -27.23 11.59 -8.08
CA ILE A 166 -28.63 11.32 -8.42
C ILE A 166 -29.60 12.13 -7.54
N MET A 167 -29.35 12.13 -6.22
CA MET A 167 -30.19 12.87 -5.28
C MET A 167 -30.17 14.37 -5.58
N PHE A 168 -29.01 14.92 -5.94
CA PHE A 168 -28.86 16.33 -6.30
C PHE A 168 -29.65 16.65 -7.58
N ILE A 169 -29.60 15.82 -8.62
CA ILE A 169 -30.37 15.99 -9.86
C ILE A 169 -31.88 15.94 -9.56
N MET A 170 -32.33 15.00 -8.72
CA MET A 170 -33.74 14.89 -8.34
C MET A 170 -34.20 16.14 -7.57
N LEU A 171 -33.35 16.67 -6.71
CA LEU A 171 -33.64 17.87 -5.92
C LEU A 171 -33.80 19.12 -6.84
N LEU A 172 -32.90 19.27 -7.83
CA LEU A 172 -32.98 20.32 -8.84
C LEU A 172 -34.28 20.24 -9.66
N ARG A 173 -34.73 19.04 -10.03
CA ARG A 173 -36.00 18.84 -10.74
C ARG A 173 -37.23 19.10 -9.89
N TYR A 174 -37.10 19.01 -8.57
CA TYR A 174 -38.24 19.27 -7.66
C TYR A 174 -38.43 20.76 -7.36
N PHE A 175 -37.34 21.53 -7.37
CA PHE A 175 -37.40 22.98 -7.06
C PHE A 175 -37.30 23.88 -8.29
N GLY A 176 -36.97 23.38 -9.46
CA GLY A 176 -36.97 24.11 -10.73
C GLY A 176 -38.24 23.86 -11.53
#